data_f63afe24661db36dc2aa4a7d04b8526c
#
_entry.id   f63afe24661db36dc2aa4a7d04b8526c
#
_cell.length_a   1.000
_cell.length_b   1.000
_cell.length_c   1.000
_cell.angle_alpha   90.00
_cell.angle_beta   90.00
_cell.angle_gamma   90.00
#
_symmetry.space_group_name_H-M   'P 1'
#
loop_
_entity.id
_entity.type
_entity.pdbx_description
1 polymer ?
#
loop_
_entity_poly.entity_id
_entity_poly.type
_entity_poly.pdbx_seq_one_letter_code
_entity_poly.pdbx_strand_id
1 'polypeptide(L)'
;MLFRSRQMEEVIKAGRVTVNNGPATIGDRVEQGDEIRVDGRQIKYTAENEKRRRVLAYYKPEGEVCSANDPEGRPTVFERLPKLTHDRWVMVGRLDINSTGLLLFTNDGEMAHRLMHPSSEVTREYAVRVLGEVTPDIARTLTSGVMLEDGMAQFEDIKEGGGEGVNKWYHVKLKEGRNREVRRLFESQGLKVSRLLRTRYGTIILPKELRTGRFLELDKKDINTLTDLVSLRPRHGTGLHGAAKEKQERIKNKPLKARRTDTRSDSRPSSAKPKSSASPASRGTRNTRDNKR
;
A
#
# COMPACT_ATOMS: atom_id res chain seq x y z
N MET A 1 -16.22 -7.52 -16.91
CA MET A 1 -16.49 -6.14 -16.44
C MET A 1 -16.71 -6.22 -14.94
N LEU A 2 -15.93 -5.51 -14.12
CA LEU A 2 -16.04 -5.55 -12.65
C LEU A 2 -16.73 -4.27 -12.21
N PHE A 3 -17.97 -4.37 -11.81
CA PHE A 3 -18.75 -3.24 -11.28
C PHE A 3 -18.39 -2.99 -9.80
N ARG A 4 -18.38 -1.73 -9.39
CA ARG A 4 -18.34 -1.36 -7.98
C ARG A 4 -19.73 -1.67 -7.36
N SER A 5 -19.81 -1.94 -6.06
CA SER A 5 -21.06 -2.34 -5.40
C SER A 5 -22.23 -1.40 -5.72
N ARG A 6 -22.04 -0.08 -5.61
CA ARG A 6 -23.07 0.93 -5.99
C ARG A 6 -23.45 0.89 -7.47
N GLN A 7 -22.50 0.65 -8.38
CA GLN A 7 -22.79 0.49 -9.80
C GLN A 7 -23.58 -0.78 -10.09
N MET A 8 -23.33 -1.88 -9.34
CA MET A 8 -24.09 -3.10 -9.47
C MET A 8 -25.53 -2.92 -8.97
N GLU A 9 -25.74 -2.18 -7.89
CA GLU A 9 -27.08 -1.82 -7.41
C GLU A 9 -27.87 -1.04 -8.47
N GLU A 10 -27.25 -0.13 -9.19
CA GLU A 10 -27.87 0.59 -10.32
C GLU A 10 -28.25 -0.35 -11.47
N VAL A 11 -27.37 -1.32 -11.79
CA VAL A 11 -27.62 -2.32 -12.83
C VAL A 11 -28.78 -3.25 -12.44
N ILE A 12 -28.88 -3.63 -11.16
CA ILE A 12 -30.01 -4.41 -10.63
C ILE A 12 -31.33 -3.59 -10.69
N LYS A 13 -31.29 -2.34 -10.20
CA LYS A 13 -32.44 -1.44 -10.26
C LYS A 13 -32.94 -1.19 -11.68
N ALA A 14 -32.04 -1.19 -12.65
CA ALA A 14 -32.38 -1.05 -14.07
C ALA A 14 -32.93 -2.34 -14.70
N GLY A 15 -33.16 -3.41 -13.91
CA GLY A 15 -33.71 -4.68 -14.41
C GLY A 15 -32.78 -5.48 -15.32
N ARG A 16 -31.50 -5.17 -15.32
CA ARG A 16 -30.48 -5.77 -16.22
C ARG A 16 -29.90 -7.07 -15.66
N VAL A 17 -30.30 -7.47 -14.45
CA VAL A 17 -29.82 -8.70 -13.78
C VAL A 17 -31.01 -9.66 -13.64
N THR A 18 -30.79 -10.92 -14.01
CA THR A 18 -31.75 -11.99 -13.77
C THR A 18 -31.07 -13.12 -12.97
N VAL A 19 -31.86 -13.77 -12.11
CA VAL A 19 -31.51 -14.99 -11.38
C VAL A 19 -32.55 -16.05 -11.71
N ASN A 20 -32.07 -17.20 -12.20
CA ASN A 20 -32.94 -18.31 -12.63
C ASN A 20 -34.11 -17.84 -13.57
N ASN A 21 -33.75 -16.96 -14.54
CA ASN A 21 -34.66 -16.33 -15.49
C ASN A 21 -35.67 -15.31 -14.91
N GLY A 22 -35.67 -15.06 -13.59
CA GLY A 22 -36.48 -14.01 -12.96
C GLY A 22 -35.67 -12.72 -12.79
N PRO A 23 -36.30 -11.52 -12.81
CA PRO A 23 -35.59 -10.26 -12.52
C PRO A 23 -35.11 -10.25 -11.08
N ALA A 24 -33.85 -9.85 -10.89
CA ALA A 24 -33.24 -9.73 -9.57
C ALA A 24 -33.56 -8.38 -8.92
N THR A 25 -33.76 -8.39 -7.61
CA THR A 25 -33.91 -7.20 -6.76
C THR A 25 -32.75 -7.02 -5.82
N ILE A 26 -32.56 -5.78 -5.27
CA ILE A 26 -31.51 -5.53 -4.29
C ILE A 26 -31.85 -6.28 -2.99
N GLY A 27 -30.92 -7.11 -2.55
CA GLY A 27 -31.08 -7.93 -1.33
C GLY A 27 -31.42 -9.39 -1.62
N ASP A 28 -31.70 -9.76 -2.87
CA ASP A 28 -31.92 -11.15 -3.23
C ASP A 28 -30.67 -11.98 -2.90
N ARG A 29 -30.90 -13.14 -2.34
CA ARG A 29 -29.84 -14.11 -2.03
C ARG A 29 -29.74 -15.11 -3.18
N VAL A 30 -28.50 -15.35 -3.60
CA VAL A 30 -28.18 -16.34 -4.63
C VAL A 30 -27.41 -17.49 -4.00
N GLU A 31 -27.72 -18.72 -4.43
CA GLU A 31 -27.05 -19.92 -3.97
C GLU A 31 -26.14 -20.51 -5.05
N GLN A 32 -25.35 -21.50 -4.66
CA GLN A 32 -24.51 -22.20 -5.62
C GLN A 32 -25.37 -23.02 -6.56
N GLY A 33 -25.22 -22.80 -7.85
CA GLY A 33 -26.03 -23.44 -8.88
C GLY A 33 -27.05 -22.50 -9.53
N ASP A 34 -27.32 -21.34 -8.92
CA ASP A 34 -28.20 -20.35 -9.54
C ASP A 34 -27.60 -19.80 -10.83
N GLU A 35 -28.43 -19.65 -11.83
CA GLU A 35 -28.06 -19.04 -13.09
C GLU A 35 -28.23 -17.53 -13.03
N ILE A 36 -27.11 -16.81 -12.95
CA ILE A 36 -27.12 -15.35 -12.92
C ILE A 36 -26.76 -14.82 -14.30
N ARG A 37 -27.56 -13.90 -14.83
CA ARG A 37 -27.30 -13.21 -16.09
C ARG A 37 -27.28 -11.70 -15.89
N VAL A 38 -26.36 -11.03 -16.56
CA VAL A 38 -26.28 -9.58 -16.66
C VAL A 38 -26.34 -9.20 -18.14
N ASP A 39 -27.29 -8.38 -18.53
CA ASP A 39 -27.56 -8.06 -19.95
C ASP A 39 -27.70 -9.33 -20.82
N GLY A 40 -28.37 -10.36 -20.31
CA GLY A 40 -28.56 -11.64 -20.99
C GLY A 40 -27.34 -12.56 -21.03
N ARG A 41 -26.17 -12.10 -20.58
CA ARG A 41 -24.93 -12.91 -20.54
C ARG A 41 -24.81 -13.60 -19.19
N GLN A 42 -24.69 -14.92 -19.23
CA GLN A 42 -24.46 -15.71 -18.02
C GLN A 42 -23.13 -15.34 -17.39
N ILE A 43 -23.16 -15.08 -16.08
CA ILE A 43 -21.96 -14.90 -15.25
C ILE A 43 -21.75 -16.13 -14.38
N LYS A 44 -20.52 -16.63 -14.35
CA LYS A 44 -20.17 -17.74 -13.49
C LYS A 44 -20.09 -17.27 -12.05
N TYR A 45 -21.05 -17.69 -11.24
CA TYR A 45 -21.04 -17.46 -9.80
C TYR A 45 -20.25 -18.58 -9.11
N THR A 46 -19.30 -18.19 -8.29
CA THR A 46 -18.58 -19.10 -7.39
C THR A 46 -18.85 -18.61 -5.98
N ALA A 47 -19.43 -19.46 -5.15
CA ALA A 47 -19.71 -19.09 -3.76
C ALA A 47 -18.45 -18.56 -3.08
N GLU A 48 -18.58 -17.49 -2.28
CA GLU A 48 -17.42 -16.88 -1.62
C GLU A 48 -16.62 -17.84 -0.76
N ASN A 49 -17.30 -18.85 -0.19
CA ASN A 49 -16.67 -19.87 0.64
C ASN A 49 -15.70 -20.77 -0.13
N GLU A 50 -15.87 -20.90 -1.45
CA GLU A 50 -14.99 -21.68 -2.32
C GLU A 50 -13.85 -20.87 -2.91
N LYS A 51 -13.94 -19.57 -2.85
CA LYS A 51 -12.86 -18.70 -3.32
C LYS A 51 -11.67 -18.76 -2.38
N ARG A 52 -10.51 -19.03 -2.94
CA ARG A 52 -9.25 -18.95 -2.22
C ARG A 52 -9.05 -17.56 -1.63
N ARG A 53 -8.92 -17.47 -0.31
CA ARG A 53 -8.58 -16.20 0.34
C ARG A 53 -7.11 -15.88 0.14
N ARG A 54 -6.83 -14.69 -0.38
CA ARG A 54 -5.49 -14.17 -0.62
C ARG A 54 -5.32 -12.85 0.10
N VAL A 55 -4.13 -12.64 0.66
CA VAL A 55 -3.77 -11.37 1.31
C VAL A 55 -2.38 -10.98 0.86
N LEU A 56 -2.20 -9.71 0.52
CA LEU A 56 -0.91 -9.12 0.20
C LEU A 56 -0.52 -8.14 1.31
N ALA A 57 0.73 -8.22 1.75
CA ALA A 57 1.42 -7.16 2.47
C ALA A 57 2.14 -6.28 1.44
N TYR A 58 1.80 -5.02 1.36
CA TYR A 58 2.39 -4.04 0.46
C TYR A 58 3.14 -2.98 1.26
N TYR A 59 4.37 -2.68 0.88
CA TYR A 59 5.10 -1.56 1.45
C TYR A 59 4.85 -0.31 0.61
N LYS A 60 3.85 0.46 1.02
CA LYS A 60 3.47 1.70 0.34
C LYS A 60 4.60 2.73 0.43
N PRO A 61 5.09 3.28 -0.69
CA PRO A 61 6.00 4.43 -0.68
C PRO A 61 5.24 5.72 -0.38
N GLU A 62 5.96 6.78 -0.12
CA GLU A 62 5.46 8.15 -0.15
C GLU A 62 5.10 8.54 -1.60
N GLY A 63 4.07 9.38 -1.78
CA GLY A 63 3.63 9.89 -3.08
C GLY A 63 2.59 9.03 -3.79
N GLU A 64 2.32 7.80 -3.36
CA GLU A 64 1.20 7.01 -3.91
C GLU A 64 -0.11 7.29 -3.20
N VAL A 65 -1.20 7.29 -3.96
CA VAL A 65 -2.56 7.52 -3.46
C VAL A 65 -3.27 6.19 -3.18
N CYS A 66 -3.94 6.10 -2.04
CA CYS A 66 -4.79 4.97 -1.67
C CYS A 66 -6.17 5.06 -2.35
N SER A 67 -6.18 5.02 -3.67
CA SER A 67 -7.39 5.04 -4.51
C SER A 67 -7.24 4.05 -5.67
N ALA A 68 -8.36 3.50 -6.14
CA ALA A 68 -8.37 2.68 -7.35
C ALA A 68 -8.30 3.53 -8.62
N ASN A 69 -8.71 4.78 -8.54
CA ASN A 69 -8.64 5.77 -9.61
C ASN A 69 -8.38 7.13 -9.00
N ASP A 70 -7.42 7.85 -9.54
CA ASP A 70 -7.08 9.19 -9.09
C ASP A 70 -7.37 10.20 -10.22
N PRO A 71 -8.25 11.19 -10.01
CA PRO A 71 -8.58 12.18 -11.02
C PRO A 71 -7.40 13.08 -11.42
N GLU A 72 -6.42 13.23 -10.52
CA GLU A 72 -5.22 14.06 -10.74
C GLU A 72 -4.08 13.27 -11.42
N GLY A 73 -4.29 11.98 -11.76
CA GLY A 73 -3.31 11.15 -12.45
C GLY A 73 -2.08 10.79 -11.61
N ARG A 74 -2.15 10.92 -10.26
CA ARG A 74 -1.07 10.49 -9.37
C ARG A 74 -0.96 8.97 -9.33
N PRO A 75 0.23 8.41 -9.08
CA PRO A 75 0.41 6.96 -8.94
C PRO A 75 -0.50 6.40 -7.85
N THR A 76 -1.15 5.27 -8.13
CA THR A 76 -2.01 4.60 -7.16
C THR A 76 -1.38 3.33 -6.61
N VAL A 77 -1.76 2.97 -5.39
CA VAL A 77 -1.29 1.72 -4.75
C VAL A 77 -1.70 0.45 -5.51
N PHE A 78 -2.71 0.54 -6.41
CA PHE A 78 -3.21 -0.62 -7.16
C PHE A 78 -2.40 -0.94 -8.42
N GLU A 79 -1.66 0.01 -8.98
CA GLU A 79 -0.91 -0.16 -10.24
C GLU A 79 0.16 -1.24 -10.15
N ARG A 80 0.72 -1.44 -8.95
CA ARG A 80 1.80 -2.41 -8.71
C ARG A 80 1.33 -3.77 -8.25
N LEU A 81 0.03 -3.94 -8.03
CA LEU A 81 -0.53 -5.20 -7.54
C LEU A 81 -0.66 -6.22 -8.68
N PRO A 82 -0.55 -7.52 -8.38
CA PRO A 82 -0.77 -8.56 -9.38
C PRO A 82 -2.23 -8.57 -9.82
N LYS A 83 -2.47 -8.76 -11.11
CA LYS A 83 -3.82 -8.87 -11.65
C LYS A 83 -4.51 -10.13 -11.12
N LEU A 84 -5.80 -10.01 -10.81
CA LEU A 84 -6.68 -11.14 -10.50
C LEU A 84 -7.61 -11.38 -11.70
N THR A 85 -7.86 -12.65 -12.04
CA THR A 85 -8.65 -12.99 -13.24
C THR A 85 -10.16 -12.81 -13.00
N HIS A 86 -10.65 -13.21 -11.83
CA HIS A 86 -12.08 -13.21 -11.50
C HIS A 86 -12.42 -12.46 -10.21
N ASP A 87 -11.42 -11.85 -9.57
CA ASP A 87 -11.54 -11.14 -8.30
C ASP A 87 -10.94 -9.74 -8.43
N ARG A 88 -11.06 -8.96 -7.37
CA ARG A 88 -10.39 -7.66 -7.22
C ARG A 88 -9.69 -7.58 -5.88
N TRP A 89 -8.64 -6.79 -5.83
CA TRP A 89 -8.03 -6.41 -4.56
C TRP A 89 -8.88 -5.37 -3.85
N VAL A 90 -9.14 -5.63 -2.58
CA VAL A 90 -9.77 -4.71 -1.63
C VAL A 90 -8.69 -4.27 -0.65
N MET A 91 -8.51 -2.98 -0.51
CA MET A 91 -7.54 -2.40 0.40
C MET A 91 -8.07 -2.43 1.83
N VAL A 92 -7.24 -2.84 2.78
CA VAL A 92 -7.57 -2.86 4.21
C VAL A 92 -7.08 -1.57 4.87
N GLY A 93 -7.98 -0.59 4.96
CA GLY A 93 -7.67 0.75 5.43
C GLY A 93 -6.90 1.58 4.40
N ARG A 94 -6.48 2.76 4.81
CA ARG A 94 -5.73 3.70 3.97
C ARG A 94 -4.50 4.21 4.69
N LEU A 95 -3.56 4.72 3.93
CA LEU A 95 -2.47 5.58 4.37
C LEU A 95 -2.52 6.86 3.54
N ASP A 96 -2.21 7.98 4.16
CA ASP A 96 -2.11 9.26 3.46
C ASP A 96 -1.01 9.22 2.41
N ILE A 97 -1.04 10.15 1.45
CA ILE A 97 -0.03 10.28 0.40
C ILE A 97 1.40 10.41 0.98
N ASN A 98 1.53 11.16 2.08
CA ASN A 98 2.80 11.42 2.78
C ASN A 98 3.10 10.38 3.89
N SER A 99 2.38 9.27 3.94
CA SER A 99 2.60 8.18 4.87
C SER A 99 3.10 6.95 4.13
N THR A 100 3.99 6.20 4.77
CA THR A 100 4.62 5.01 4.20
C THR A 100 4.30 3.78 5.02
N GLY A 101 4.72 2.61 4.55
CA GLY A 101 4.69 1.38 5.35
C GLY A 101 3.65 0.36 4.95
N LEU A 102 3.31 -0.48 5.89
CA LEU A 102 2.48 -1.65 5.68
C LEU A 102 1.05 -1.28 5.28
N LEU A 103 0.62 -1.75 4.12
CA LEU A 103 -0.75 -1.70 3.65
C LEU A 103 -1.17 -3.12 3.24
N LEU A 104 -2.31 -3.58 3.72
CA LEU A 104 -2.82 -4.89 3.38
C LEU A 104 -3.87 -4.81 2.27
N PHE A 105 -3.87 -5.81 1.39
CA PHE A 105 -4.89 -6.01 0.37
C PHE A 105 -5.40 -7.43 0.45
N THR A 106 -6.68 -7.63 0.26
CA THR A 106 -7.29 -8.96 0.20
C THR A 106 -8.28 -9.05 -0.96
N ASN A 107 -8.56 -10.25 -1.44
CA ASN A 107 -9.65 -10.50 -2.38
C ASN A 107 -10.97 -10.84 -1.65
N ASP A 108 -10.97 -10.83 -0.32
CA ASP A 108 -12.13 -11.11 0.53
C ASP A 108 -12.66 -9.80 1.13
N GLY A 109 -13.80 -9.32 0.60
CA GLY A 109 -14.43 -8.07 1.04
C GLY A 109 -14.90 -8.09 2.49
N GLU A 110 -15.39 -9.24 2.97
CA GLU A 110 -15.83 -9.42 4.35
C GLU A 110 -14.66 -9.31 5.33
N MET A 111 -13.54 -9.97 4.98
CA MET A 111 -12.30 -9.85 5.75
C MET A 111 -11.80 -8.40 5.81
N ALA A 112 -11.80 -7.70 4.68
CA ALA A 112 -11.40 -6.30 4.64
C ALA A 112 -12.31 -5.44 5.51
N HIS A 113 -13.62 -5.62 5.42
CA HIS A 113 -14.61 -4.88 6.21
C HIS A 113 -14.38 -5.09 7.72
N ARG A 114 -14.29 -6.35 8.17
CA ARG A 114 -14.07 -6.64 9.59
C ARG A 114 -12.74 -6.11 10.12
N LEU A 115 -11.65 -6.25 9.35
CA LEU A 115 -10.34 -5.70 9.74
C LEU A 115 -10.33 -4.17 9.87
N MET A 116 -11.17 -3.47 9.11
CA MET A 116 -11.27 -2.01 9.15
C MET A 116 -12.27 -1.49 10.16
N HIS A 117 -13.27 -2.30 10.54
CA HIS A 117 -14.36 -1.84 11.39
C HIS A 117 -13.84 -1.45 12.78
N PRO A 118 -14.24 -0.28 13.33
CA PRO A 118 -13.76 0.20 14.62
C PRO A 118 -13.99 -0.80 15.78
N SER A 119 -15.10 -1.52 15.77
CA SER A 119 -15.43 -2.51 16.82
C SER A 119 -14.48 -3.71 16.87
N SER A 120 -13.69 -3.94 15.84
CA SER A 120 -12.68 -5.00 15.83
C SER A 120 -11.40 -4.61 16.56
N GLU A 121 -11.24 -3.36 16.94
CA GLU A 121 -10.11 -2.80 17.68
C GLU A 121 -8.74 -3.32 17.21
N VAL A 122 -8.58 -3.47 15.91
CA VAL A 122 -7.35 -4.02 15.32
C VAL A 122 -6.19 -3.07 15.60
N THR A 123 -5.20 -3.54 16.34
CA THR A 123 -4.01 -2.75 16.70
C THR A 123 -3.20 -2.36 15.47
N ARG A 124 -2.76 -1.11 15.43
CA ARG A 124 -1.85 -0.55 14.43
C ARG A 124 -0.63 0.04 15.13
N GLU A 125 0.56 -0.26 14.60
CA GLU A 125 1.79 0.33 15.12
C GLU A 125 2.44 1.19 14.05
N TYR A 126 3.00 2.31 14.51
CA TYR A 126 3.69 3.25 13.64
C TYR A 126 5.05 3.62 14.21
N ALA A 127 6.04 3.77 13.34
CA ALA A 127 7.25 4.53 13.62
C ALA A 127 7.03 5.97 13.13
N VAL A 128 7.18 6.91 14.02
CA VAL A 128 6.86 8.33 13.81
C VAL A 128 8.10 9.15 14.05
N ARG A 129 8.52 9.95 13.07
CA ARG A 129 9.59 10.93 13.26
C ARG A 129 8.98 12.29 13.56
N VAL A 130 9.24 12.77 14.75
CA VAL A 130 8.69 14.00 15.31
C VAL A 130 9.78 15.08 15.34
N LEU A 131 9.43 16.30 14.99
CA LEU A 131 10.25 17.48 15.20
C LEU A 131 9.97 17.99 16.62
N GLY A 132 10.96 17.91 17.47
CA GLY A 132 10.85 18.17 18.90
C GLY A 132 10.92 16.90 19.74
N GLU A 133 10.78 17.07 21.04
CA GLU A 133 10.88 16.00 22.05
C GLU A 133 9.52 15.74 22.70
N VAL A 134 9.16 14.46 22.82
CA VAL A 134 8.01 14.03 23.60
C VAL A 134 8.46 13.88 25.06
N THR A 135 8.18 14.88 25.87
CA THR A 135 8.46 14.82 27.30
C THR A 135 7.57 13.77 27.98
N PRO A 136 7.92 13.30 29.21
CA PRO A 136 7.06 12.38 29.96
C PRO A 136 5.62 12.91 30.18
N ASP A 137 5.46 14.24 30.30
CA ASP A 137 4.14 14.87 30.44
C ASP A 137 3.33 14.80 29.16
N ILE A 138 3.95 15.10 28.03
CA ILE A 138 3.33 14.94 26.71
C ILE A 138 2.95 13.47 26.48
N ALA A 139 3.85 12.54 26.79
CA ALA A 139 3.56 11.11 26.64
C ALA A 139 2.36 10.68 27.49
N ARG A 140 2.27 11.13 28.75
CA ARG A 140 1.11 10.88 29.61
C ARG A 140 -0.18 11.45 29.02
N THR A 141 -0.15 12.68 28.54
CA THR A 141 -1.31 13.33 27.91
C THR A 141 -1.79 12.54 26.70
N LEU A 142 -0.87 12.15 25.81
CA LEU A 142 -1.18 11.39 24.59
C LEU A 142 -1.70 9.97 24.85
N THR A 143 -1.36 9.38 26.00
CA THR A 143 -1.84 8.05 26.40
C THR A 143 -3.08 8.09 27.29
N SER A 144 -3.33 9.21 27.98
CA SER A 144 -4.56 9.42 28.78
C SER A 144 -5.75 9.86 27.93
N GLY A 145 -5.50 10.41 26.75
CA GLY A 145 -6.51 10.88 25.83
C GLY A 145 -6.52 12.40 25.64
N VAL A 146 -6.69 12.78 24.40
CA VAL A 146 -6.78 14.18 23.94
C VAL A 146 -8.08 14.37 23.18
N MET A 147 -8.78 15.44 23.44
CA MET A 147 -9.97 15.83 22.67
C MET A 147 -9.51 16.36 21.31
N LEU A 148 -9.84 15.64 20.25
CA LEU A 148 -9.72 16.09 18.87
C LEU A 148 -11.08 16.55 18.35
N GLU A 149 -11.12 17.13 17.15
CA GLU A 149 -12.37 17.62 16.53
C GLU A 149 -13.46 16.54 16.40
N ASP A 150 -13.05 15.27 16.24
CA ASP A 150 -13.91 14.11 16.05
C ASP A 150 -14.02 13.21 17.30
N GLY A 151 -13.67 13.74 18.46
CA GLY A 151 -13.81 13.10 19.77
C GLY A 151 -12.47 12.72 20.42
N MET A 152 -12.55 12.08 21.59
CA MET A 152 -11.38 11.63 22.35
C MET A 152 -10.55 10.66 21.51
N ALA A 153 -9.23 10.84 21.51
CA ALA A 153 -8.26 9.98 20.86
C ALA A 153 -7.02 9.81 21.74
N GLN A 154 -6.41 8.63 21.68
CA GLN A 154 -5.23 8.33 22.49
C GLN A 154 -4.34 7.27 21.82
N PHE A 155 -3.07 7.26 22.19
CA PHE A 155 -2.23 6.09 21.96
C PHE A 155 -2.41 5.05 23.06
N GLU A 156 -2.41 3.78 22.72
CA GLU A 156 -2.27 2.71 23.72
C GLU A 156 -0.87 2.70 24.33
N ASP A 157 0.14 3.04 23.55
CA ASP A 157 1.55 3.01 23.96
C ASP A 157 2.36 3.99 23.13
N ILE A 158 3.35 4.62 23.74
CA ILE A 158 4.35 5.46 23.08
C ILE A 158 5.71 5.17 23.67
N LYS A 159 6.67 4.82 22.79
CA LYS A 159 8.06 4.52 23.17
C LYS A 159 9.02 5.30 22.33
N GLU A 160 10.07 5.82 22.93
CA GLU A 160 11.17 6.43 22.20
C GLU A 160 11.92 5.37 21.39
N GLY A 161 12.15 5.67 20.10
CA GLY A 161 12.85 4.82 19.14
C GLY A 161 14.24 5.31 18.78
N GLY A 162 14.72 6.34 19.50
CA GLY A 162 16.02 6.96 19.27
C GLY A 162 15.96 8.11 18.25
N GLY A 163 17.10 8.58 17.80
CA GLY A 163 17.27 9.72 16.88
C GLY A 163 18.25 10.73 17.46
N GLU A 164 18.78 11.60 16.59
CA GLU A 164 19.73 12.64 16.97
C GLU A 164 19.17 14.02 16.67
N GLY A 165 19.57 15.00 17.48
CA GLY A 165 19.18 16.41 17.33
C GLY A 165 17.68 16.63 17.53
N VAL A 166 17.10 17.53 16.75
CA VAL A 166 15.70 17.96 16.86
C VAL A 166 14.68 16.96 16.32
N ASN A 167 15.10 15.91 15.64
CA ASN A 167 14.23 14.89 15.06
C ASN A 167 14.39 13.57 15.82
N LYS A 168 13.38 13.21 16.60
CA LYS A 168 13.32 11.95 17.35
C LYS A 168 12.31 10.98 16.77
N TRP A 169 12.62 9.69 16.84
CA TRP A 169 11.70 8.63 16.45
C TRP A 169 10.94 8.11 17.68
N TYR A 170 9.67 7.84 17.48
CA TYR A 170 8.78 7.22 18.46
C TYR A 170 8.04 6.06 17.82
N HIS A 171 7.82 4.99 18.59
CA HIS A 171 6.93 3.90 18.24
C HIS A 171 5.62 4.10 18.98
N VAL A 172 4.52 4.18 18.25
CA VAL A 172 3.20 4.38 18.83
C VAL A 172 2.25 3.27 18.44
N LYS A 173 1.34 2.93 19.34
CA LYS A 173 0.27 1.97 19.17
C LYS A 173 -1.08 2.64 19.29
N LEU A 174 -2.05 2.22 18.44
CA LEU A 174 -3.44 2.63 18.56
C LEU A 174 -4.36 1.56 17.96
N LYS A 175 -5.61 1.52 18.40
CA LYS A 175 -6.65 0.61 17.91
C LYS A 175 -7.56 1.25 16.88
N GLU A 176 -7.56 2.55 16.82
CA GLU A 176 -8.37 3.34 15.90
C GLU A 176 -7.61 3.63 14.58
N GLY A 177 -8.28 4.28 13.66
CA GLY A 177 -7.70 4.62 12.36
C GLY A 177 -8.45 5.80 11.74
N ARG A 178 -8.73 6.84 12.54
CA ARG A 178 -9.35 8.07 12.09
C ARG A 178 -8.46 8.80 11.09
N ASN A 179 -9.03 9.75 10.37
CA ASN A 179 -8.25 10.53 9.42
C ASN A 179 -7.10 11.26 10.12
N ARG A 180 -5.87 11.01 9.66
CA ARG A 180 -4.63 11.62 10.15
C ARG A 180 -4.45 11.60 11.69
N GLU A 181 -5.03 10.62 12.35
CA GLU A 181 -5.12 10.55 13.82
C GLU A 181 -3.75 10.67 14.51
N VAL A 182 -2.76 9.89 14.08
CA VAL A 182 -1.39 9.96 14.63
C VAL A 182 -0.80 11.37 14.51
N ARG A 183 -0.99 12.04 13.37
CA ARG A 183 -0.48 13.40 13.16
C ARG A 183 -1.19 14.41 14.04
N ARG A 184 -2.52 14.34 14.09
CA ARG A 184 -3.35 15.25 14.94
C ARG A 184 -3.04 15.10 16.41
N LEU A 185 -2.79 13.89 16.91
CA LEU A 185 -2.39 13.65 18.29
C LEU A 185 -1.09 14.37 18.63
N PHE A 186 -0.06 14.29 17.80
CA PHE A 186 1.18 15.04 18.02
C PHE A 186 0.98 16.54 17.82
N GLU A 187 0.22 16.95 16.81
CA GLU A 187 -0.08 18.36 16.51
C GLU A 187 -0.83 19.04 17.67
N SER A 188 -1.69 18.32 18.41
CA SER A 188 -2.37 18.83 19.60
C SER A 188 -1.42 19.20 20.77
N GLN A 189 -0.21 18.66 20.75
CA GLN A 189 0.86 18.95 21.71
C GLN A 189 1.92 19.90 21.13
N GLY A 190 1.62 20.57 20.02
CA GLY A 190 2.55 21.50 19.36
C GLY A 190 3.70 20.81 18.62
N LEU A 191 3.65 19.48 18.45
CA LEU A 191 4.69 18.69 17.80
C LEU A 191 4.33 18.39 16.34
N LYS A 192 5.33 18.47 15.44
CA LYS A 192 5.15 18.21 14.02
C LYS A 192 5.69 16.84 13.60
N VAL A 193 4.86 16.01 12.98
CA VAL A 193 5.27 14.73 12.42
C VAL A 193 5.89 14.93 11.04
N SER A 194 7.21 14.67 10.94
CA SER A 194 7.95 14.79 9.69
C SER A 194 7.91 13.52 8.83
N ARG A 195 7.89 12.32 9.46
CA ARG A 195 7.73 11.03 8.77
C ARG A 195 6.80 10.12 9.55
N LEU A 196 6.01 9.33 8.82
CA LEU A 196 5.07 8.38 9.39
C LEU A 196 5.16 7.07 8.62
N LEU A 197 5.51 6.00 9.32
CA LEU A 197 5.67 4.66 8.77
C LEU A 197 4.80 3.69 9.56
N ARG A 198 3.80 3.05 8.92
CA ARG A 198 3.06 1.98 9.57
C ARG A 198 3.87 0.69 9.56
N THR A 199 4.23 0.19 10.73
CA THR A 199 5.09 -0.99 10.92
C THR A 199 4.30 -2.25 11.19
N ARG A 200 3.04 -2.15 11.71
CA ARG A 200 2.17 -3.29 12.00
C ARG A 200 0.72 -2.96 11.68
N TYR A 201 -0.02 -3.99 11.28
CA TYR A 201 -1.48 -4.00 11.18
C TYR A 201 -2.01 -5.34 11.70
N GLY A 202 -2.69 -5.33 12.85
CA GLY A 202 -3.10 -6.54 13.55
C GLY A 202 -1.92 -7.45 13.87
N THR A 203 -2.00 -8.69 13.39
CA THR A 203 -0.94 -9.70 13.60
C THR A 203 0.23 -9.57 12.63
N ILE A 204 0.09 -8.77 11.56
CA ILE A 204 1.12 -8.67 10.50
C ILE A 204 2.06 -7.51 10.80
N ILE A 205 3.34 -7.83 10.90
CA ILE A 205 4.45 -6.87 10.98
C ILE A 205 5.00 -6.67 9.57
N LEU A 206 5.42 -5.43 9.25
CA LEU A 206 6.07 -5.12 7.99
C LEU A 206 7.35 -5.97 7.85
N PRO A 207 7.40 -6.90 6.88
CA PRO A 207 8.55 -7.78 6.72
C PRO A 207 9.83 -6.96 6.40
N LYS A 208 10.92 -7.26 7.07
CA LYS A 208 12.21 -6.53 6.87
C LYS A 208 12.75 -6.67 5.45
N GLU A 209 12.50 -7.80 4.80
CA GLU A 209 12.89 -8.10 3.43
C GLU A 209 12.01 -7.41 2.38
N LEU A 210 10.83 -6.92 2.77
CA LEU A 210 9.91 -6.26 1.86
C LEU A 210 10.40 -4.83 1.54
N ARG A 211 10.76 -4.62 0.28
CA ARG A 211 11.22 -3.30 -0.19
C ARG A 211 10.05 -2.38 -0.47
N THR A 212 10.27 -1.08 -0.31
CA THR A 212 9.32 -0.03 -0.65
C THR A 212 8.82 -0.17 -2.10
N GLY A 213 7.50 -0.04 -2.29
CA GLY A 213 6.82 -0.20 -3.58
C GLY A 213 6.71 -1.66 -4.04
N ARG A 214 6.95 -2.63 -3.16
CA ARG A 214 6.79 -4.06 -3.45
C ARG A 214 5.73 -4.68 -2.56
N PHE A 215 5.25 -5.83 -2.96
CA PHE A 215 4.30 -6.63 -2.20
C PHE A 215 4.83 -8.04 -1.96
N LEU A 216 4.29 -8.66 -0.93
CA LEU A 216 4.49 -10.06 -0.56
C LEU A 216 3.12 -10.69 -0.33
N GLU A 217 2.85 -11.84 -0.89
CA GLU A 217 1.63 -12.58 -0.58
C GLU A 217 1.83 -13.35 0.73
N LEU A 218 0.89 -13.18 1.67
CA LEU A 218 0.94 -13.81 2.98
C LEU A 218 0.69 -15.33 2.87
N ASP A 219 1.30 -16.07 3.74
CA ASP A 219 1.09 -17.52 3.83
C ASP A 219 -0.22 -17.86 4.57
N LYS A 220 -0.56 -19.15 4.60
CA LYS A 220 -1.77 -19.64 5.25
C LYS A 220 -1.80 -19.31 6.75
N LYS A 221 -0.65 -19.38 7.42
CA LYS A 221 -0.54 -19.12 8.86
C LYS A 221 -0.87 -17.66 9.17
N ASP A 222 -0.25 -16.73 8.45
CA ASP A 222 -0.48 -15.30 8.62
C ASP A 222 -1.93 -14.91 8.33
N ILE A 223 -2.52 -15.50 7.25
CA ILE A 223 -3.92 -15.23 6.92
C ILE A 223 -4.86 -15.77 7.98
N ASN A 224 -4.58 -16.97 8.51
CA ASN A 224 -5.41 -17.54 9.59
C ASN A 224 -5.35 -16.68 10.85
N THR A 225 -4.17 -16.20 11.28
CA THR A 225 -4.07 -15.30 12.44
C THR A 225 -4.86 -14.00 12.24
N LEU A 226 -4.93 -13.48 11.00
CA LEU A 226 -5.79 -12.31 10.68
C LEU A 226 -7.27 -12.66 10.72
N THR A 227 -7.68 -13.85 10.25
CA THR A 227 -9.08 -14.29 10.28
C THR A 227 -9.55 -14.55 11.70
N ASP A 228 -8.71 -15.16 12.53
CA ASP A 228 -9.00 -15.40 13.94
C ASP A 228 -9.18 -14.10 14.71
N LEU A 229 -8.33 -13.11 14.44
CA LEU A 229 -8.41 -11.79 15.06
C LEU A 229 -9.78 -11.11 14.88
N VAL A 230 -10.47 -11.37 13.76
CA VAL A 230 -11.78 -10.79 13.44
C VAL A 230 -12.91 -11.82 13.44
N SER A 231 -12.71 -12.97 14.07
CA SER A 231 -13.69 -14.06 14.20
C SER A 231 -14.31 -14.47 12.87
N LEU A 232 -13.49 -14.57 11.82
CA LEU A 232 -13.91 -14.95 10.50
C LEU A 232 -13.59 -16.43 10.25
N ARG A 233 -14.52 -17.18 9.66
CA ARG A 233 -14.32 -18.61 9.38
C ARG A 233 -13.14 -18.84 8.43
N PRO A 234 -12.29 -19.84 8.69
CA PRO A 234 -11.26 -20.26 7.74
C PRO A 234 -11.86 -20.70 6.40
N ARG A 235 -11.13 -20.44 5.30
CA ARG A 235 -11.51 -20.92 3.95
C ARG A 235 -10.50 -21.97 3.46
N HIS A 236 -10.97 -22.92 2.68
CA HIS A 236 -10.10 -23.86 1.98
C HIS A 236 -9.22 -23.12 0.96
N GLY A 237 -8.00 -23.63 0.71
CA GLY A 237 -7.10 -23.06 -0.29
C GLY A 237 -6.48 -21.71 0.06
N THR A 238 -6.57 -21.27 1.33
CA THR A 238 -6.01 -19.99 1.79
C THR A 238 -4.50 -19.92 1.62
N GLY A 239 -4.00 -18.74 1.19
CA GLY A 239 -2.57 -18.42 1.10
C GLY A 239 -1.86 -18.98 -0.14
N LEU A 240 -0.54 -18.82 -0.20
CA LEU A 240 0.32 -19.31 -1.28
C LEU A 240 0.48 -20.84 -1.25
N HIS A 241 0.45 -21.48 -2.43
CA HIS A 241 0.68 -22.91 -2.59
C HIS A 241 1.65 -23.21 -3.73
N GLY A 242 2.30 -24.39 -3.67
CA GLY A 242 3.12 -24.96 -4.74
C GLY A 242 4.23 -24.04 -5.23
N ALA A 243 4.46 -24.00 -6.54
CA ALA A 243 5.54 -23.23 -7.17
C ALA A 243 5.55 -21.74 -6.82
N ALA A 244 4.40 -21.14 -6.55
CA ALA A 244 4.32 -19.74 -6.13
C ALA A 244 4.92 -19.52 -4.72
N LYS A 245 4.70 -20.46 -3.80
CA LYS A 245 5.29 -20.45 -2.47
C LYS A 245 6.81 -20.62 -2.55
N GLU A 246 7.29 -21.61 -3.31
CA GLU A 246 8.71 -21.84 -3.51
C GLU A 246 9.42 -20.63 -4.14
N LYS A 247 8.80 -20.02 -5.15
CA LYS A 247 9.34 -18.81 -5.77
C LYS A 247 9.47 -17.67 -4.78
N GLN A 248 8.49 -17.48 -3.91
CA GLN A 248 8.52 -16.44 -2.89
C GLN A 248 9.57 -16.73 -1.80
N GLU A 249 9.70 -17.99 -1.37
CA GLU A 249 10.74 -18.41 -0.43
C GLU A 249 12.14 -18.22 -1.01
N ARG A 250 12.36 -18.53 -2.30
CA ARG A 250 13.62 -18.25 -2.99
C ARG A 250 13.95 -16.75 -3.01
N ILE A 251 12.94 -15.88 -3.15
CA ILE A 251 13.12 -14.42 -3.12
C ILE A 251 13.46 -13.96 -1.69
N LYS A 252 12.77 -14.49 -0.66
CA LYS A 252 13.04 -14.21 0.75
C LYS A 252 14.46 -14.62 1.16
N ASN A 253 14.89 -15.80 0.74
CA ASN A 253 16.18 -16.40 1.12
C ASN A 253 17.35 -15.92 0.26
N LYS A 254 17.10 -15.07 -0.76
CA LYS A 254 18.19 -14.52 -1.58
C LYS A 254 18.97 -13.50 -0.77
N PRO A 255 20.29 -13.73 -0.50
CA PRO A 255 21.09 -12.83 0.29
C PRO A 255 21.07 -11.42 -0.34
N LEU A 256 20.90 -10.41 0.48
CA LEU A 256 21.02 -9.02 0.08
C LEU A 256 22.44 -8.84 -0.48
N LYS A 257 22.55 -8.64 -1.81
CA LYS A 257 23.84 -8.24 -2.38
C LYS A 257 24.30 -6.98 -1.63
N ALA A 258 25.43 -7.09 -0.94
CA ALA A 258 26.06 -5.95 -0.29
C ALA A 258 26.10 -4.79 -1.31
N ARG A 259 25.62 -3.63 -0.88
CA ARG A 259 25.71 -2.39 -1.66
C ARG A 259 27.19 -2.19 -1.94
N ARG A 260 27.63 -2.40 -3.19
CA ARG A 260 28.93 -1.93 -3.62
C ARG A 260 28.92 -0.43 -3.39
N THR A 261 29.63 0.01 -2.38
CA THR A 261 30.04 1.39 -2.26
C THR A 261 30.99 1.62 -3.42
N ASP A 262 30.51 2.28 -4.48
CA ASP A 262 31.37 2.82 -5.52
C ASP A 262 32.19 3.97 -4.90
N THR A 263 33.25 3.61 -4.20
CA THR A 263 34.36 4.50 -3.98
C THR A 263 35.17 4.55 -5.27
N ARG A 264 34.66 5.27 -6.27
CA ARG A 264 35.50 5.79 -7.33
C ARG A 264 36.26 6.97 -6.73
N SER A 265 37.44 6.69 -6.24
CA SER A 265 38.47 7.69 -6.06
C SER A 265 38.79 8.29 -7.43
N ASP A 266 38.45 9.56 -7.60
CA ASP A 266 38.97 10.40 -8.70
C ASP A 266 40.48 10.56 -8.54
N SER A 267 41.24 9.68 -9.18
CA SER A 267 42.67 9.88 -9.44
C SER A 267 42.80 10.03 -10.96
N ARG A 268 42.59 11.24 -11.48
CA ARG A 268 43.09 11.63 -12.78
C ARG A 268 44.57 11.98 -12.66
N PRO A 269 45.47 11.32 -13.40
CA PRO A 269 46.83 11.85 -13.56
C PRO A 269 46.82 13.00 -14.57
N SER A 270 47.27 14.16 -14.15
CA SER A 270 47.58 15.27 -15.01
C SER A 270 48.77 14.92 -15.91
N SER A 271 48.58 14.78 -17.20
CA SER A 271 49.65 14.79 -18.19
C SER A 271 49.56 16.05 -19.02
N ALA A 272 50.39 17.02 -18.65
CA ALA A 272 50.73 18.17 -19.48
C ALA A 272 51.50 17.70 -20.71
N LYS A 273 51.09 18.11 -21.91
CA LYS A 273 51.93 18.13 -23.10
C LYS A 273 52.08 19.54 -23.63
N PRO A 274 53.29 19.94 -24.11
CA PRO A 274 53.58 21.31 -24.47
C PRO A 274 53.10 21.69 -25.86
N LYS A 275 52.89 22.98 -26.01
CA LYS A 275 52.55 23.69 -27.26
C LYS A 275 53.75 23.65 -28.24
N SER A 276 53.49 23.36 -29.51
CA SER A 276 54.35 23.79 -30.61
C SER A 276 53.52 24.54 -31.64
N SER A 277 54.01 25.71 -31.93
CA SER A 277 53.60 26.73 -32.90
C SER A 277 53.85 26.29 -34.32
N ALA A 278 52.91 26.56 -35.22
CA ALA A 278 53.22 27.07 -36.57
C ALA A 278 51.92 27.32 -37.36
N SER A 279 51.73 28.54 -37.79
CA SER A 279 50.96 29.02 -38.99
C SER A 279 51.94 29.19 -40.13
N PRO A 280 51.58 29.56 -41.39
CA PRO A 280 50.28 29.84 -42.01
C PRO A 280 50.18 29.38 -43.53
N ALA A 281 49.17 29.94 -44.17
CA ALA A 281 48.98 30.07 -45.64
C ALA A 281 47.99 29.05 -46.27
N SER A 282 47.02 29.41 -47.03
CA SER A 282 46.52 30.46 -47.90
C SER A 282 45.69 29.84 -49.02
N ARG A 283 44.63 30.57 -49.43
CA ARG A 283 43.98 30.54 -50.76
C ARG A 283 43.16 29.29 -51.16
N GLY A 284 41.89 29.51 -51.46
CA GLY A 284 41.33 29.80 -52.77
C GLY A 284 39.84 29.45 -52.84
N THR A 285 39.07 30.47 -53.02
CA THR A 285 38.09 30.81 -54.06
C THR A 285 37.06 29.80 -54.56
N ARG A 286 35.81 30.30 -54.51
CA ARG A 286 34.71 30.16 -55.52
C ARG A 286 34.06 28.75 -55.64
N ASN A 287 32.74 28.62 -55.66
CA ASN A 287 31.73 29.27 -56.51
C ASN A 287 30.32 28.80 -56.11
N THR A 288 29.39 29.74 -56.00
CA THR A 288 28.03 29.80 -56.47
C THR A 288 27.40 28.60 -57.21
N ARG A 289 26.17 28.31 -56.85
CA ARG A 289 24.90 28.31 -57.64
C ARG A 289 23.85 27.47 -56.91
N ASP A 290 22.77 28.14 -56.49
CA ASP A 290 21.47 28.27 -57.17
C ASP A 290 20.85 26.94 -57.66
N ASN A 291 19.73 26.56 -57.13
CA ASN A 291 18.38 26.73 -57.67
C ASN A 291 17.36 25.71 -57.14
N LYS A 292 16.24 26.23 -56.68
CA LYS A 292 14.86 25.82 -56.93
C LYS A 292 14.52 24.29 -57.02
N ARG A 293 13.69 23.82 -56.15
CA ARG A 293 12.21 23.73 -56.30
C ARG A 293 11.61 23.31 -54.93
#